data_6e23995efb14adaacc7df36caf82ed49
#
_entry.id   6e23995efb14adaacc7df36caf82ed49
#
_cell.length_a   1.000
_cell.length_b   1.000
_cell.length_c   1.000
_cell.angle_alpha   90.00
_cell.angle_beta   90.00
_cell.angle_gamma   90.00
#
_symmetry.space_group_name_H-M   'P 1'
#
loop_
_entity.id
_entity.type
_entity.pdbx_description
1 polymer ?
#
loop_
_entity_poly.entity_id
_entity_poly.type
_entity_poly.pdbx_seq_one_letter_code
_entity_poly.pdbx_strand_id
1 'polypeptide(L)'
;ILGAANHFLQFGSQIRASREKGEKIKIVNYYDPFQEAEELALRIRELKEQGLTYREMAVFYRLQRQVDVLAKVFERQGIPYEVSVKKSLHDIPVLNWFVRVLRFCVNPLDEQSGIAAVADKEFGEFGMTRKKAEKIIKEKKLSESLLYEQMTGFQAWVVDNFGKFMKEGEKEQKIFEYFHLKEFLRPTVESYTENVKKIKSFLKQLCSYCGSIDFRGHLREFLNSSELYGLKMEAGEKEVGAEMNPEDRKDAVQLMTLHASKGLEFDTVFLIGVNPGLIPLHSKN
;
A
#
# COMPACT_ATOMS: atom_id res chain seq x y z
N ILE A 1 0.96 28.01 2.89
CA ILE A 1 1.54 26.73 2.40
C ILE A 1 2.39 26.98 1.16
N LEU A 2 1.84 27.53 0.08
CA LEU A 2 2.59 27.74 -1.19
C LEU A 2 3.81 28.64 -1.03
N GLY A 3 3.75 29.69 -0.19
CA GLY A 3 4.91 30.52 0.12
C GLY A 3 6.06 29.72 0.74
N ALA A 4 5.77 28.81 1.67
CA ALA A 4 6.75 27.92 2.26
C ALA A 4 7.28 26.91 1.24
N ALA A 5 6.40 26.29 0.43
CA ALA A 5 6.81 25.34 -0.61
C ALA A 5 7.71 26.02 -1.67
N ASN A 6 7.35 27.20 -2.14
CA ASN A 6 8.14 27.96 -3.11
C ASN A 6 9.53 28.36 -2.56
N HIS A 7 9.66 28.53 -1.24
CA HIS A 7 10.96 28.81 -0.63
C HIS A 7 11.95 27.64 -0.78
N PHE A 8 11.46 26.40 -0.80
CA PHE A 8 12.29 25.20 -1.01
C PHE A 8 12.52 24.87 -2.49
N LEU A 9 11.67 25.38 -3.40
CA LEU A 9 11.83 25.19 -4.84
C LEU A 9 12.87 26.18 -5.40
N GLN A 10 14.16 25.84 -5.25
CA GLN A 10 15.26 26.71 -5.70
C GLN A 10 15.37 26.76 -7.23
N PHE A 11 14.83 25.81 -7.96
CA PHE A 11 14.87 25.73 -9.44
C PHE A 11 13.52 25.25 -9.98
N GLY A 12 12.83 26.12 -10.71
CA GLY A 12 11.58 25.74 -11.38
C GLY A 12 10.52 26.84 -11.36
N SER A 13 9.40 26.59 -12.02
CA SER A 13 8.24 27.50 -12.03
C SER A 13 7.65 27.62 -10.63
N GLN A 14 7.51 28.84 -10.14
CA GLN A 14 6.82 29.12 -8.89
C GLN A 14 5.38 28.61 -8.94
N ILE A 15 4.97 27.84 -7.95
CA ILE A 15 3.60 27.37 -7.80
C ILE A 15 2.73 28.57 -7.40
N ARG A 16 1.69 28.85 -8.18
CA ARG A 16 0.73 29.95 -7.91
C ARG A 16 -0.53 29.39 -7.26
N ALA A 17 -1.07 30.15 -6.29
CA ALA A 17 -2.34 29.83 -5.68
C ALA A 17 -3.49 30.02 -6.67
N SER A 18 -4.41 29.06 -6.73
CA SER A 18 -5.69 29.17 -7.44
C SER A 18 -6.83 29.63 -6.54
N ARG A 19 -6.65 29.54 -5.22
CA ARG A 19 -7.61 29.94 -4.19
C ARG A 19 -7.15 31.20 -3.46
N GLU A 20 -8.06 31.82 -2.73
CA GLU A 20 -7.77 32.96 -1.86
C GLU A 20 -6.75 32.61 -0.76
N LYS A 21 -6.18 33.65 -0.16
CA LYS A 21 -5.16 33.52 0.86
C LYS A 21 -5.79 32.96 2.16
N GLY A 22 -5.46 31.73 2.50
CA GLY A 22 -5.88 31.09 3.74
C GLY A 22 -5.07 31.56 4.96
N GLU A 23 -5.34 30.91 6.12
CA GLU A 23 -4.64 31.19 7.37
C GLU A 23 -3.14 30.87 7.30
N LYS A 24 -2.37 31.53 8.18
CA LYS A 24 -0.94 31.25 8.33
C LYS A 24 -0.74 29.88 8.96
N ILE A 25 0.38 29.23 8.60
CA ILE A 25 0.83 28.00 9.28
C ILE A 25 1.09 28.33 10.75
N LYS A 26 0.48 27.56 11.65
CA LYS A 26 0.67 27.65 13.09
C LYS A 26 1.60 26.51 13.51
N ILE A 27 2.63 26.79 14.30
CA ILE A 27 3.55 25.79 14.86
C ILE A 27 3.36 25.85 16.37
N VAL A 28 3.06 24.72 16.97
CA VAL A 28 2.81 24.59 18.43
C VAL A 28 3.72 23.49 18.97
N ASN A 29 4.32 23.72 20.12
CA ASN A 29 5.13 22.73 20.83
C ASN A 29 4.30 22.16 22.00
N TYR A 30 4.31 20.85 22.12
CA TYR A 30 3.67 20.11 23.20
C TYR A 30 4.69 19.35 24.01
N TYR A 31 4.36 19.07 25.27
CA TYR A 31 5.25 18.37 26.19
C TYR A 31 5.37 16.88 25.81
N ASP A 32 4.26 16.27 25.42
CA ASP A 32 4.21 14.86 25.04
C ASP A 32 3.14 14.60 23.96
N PRO A 33 3.13 13.42 23.32
CA PRO A 33 2.15 13.07 22.29
C PRO A 33 0.69 13.03 22.79
N PHE A 34 0.46 12.86 24.09
CA PHE A 34 -0.88 12.81 24.62
C PHE A 34 -1.48 14.22 24.75
N GLN A 35 -0.69 15.17 25.24
CA GLN A 35 -1.06 16.58 25.23
C GLN A 35 -1.29 17.09 23.79
N GLU A 36 -0.39 16.72 22.84
CA GLU A 36 -0.59 17.03 21.43
C GLU A 36 -1.94 16.55 20.93
N ALA A 37 -2.34 15.29 21.23
CA ALA A 37 -3.60 14.71 20.80
C ALA A 37 -4.82 15.38 21.47
N GLU A 38 -4.73 15.76 22.73
CA GLU A 38 -5.82 16.45 23.44
C GLU A 38 -6.07 17.86 22.91
N GLU A 39 -5.03 18.64 22.74
CA GLU A 39 -5.12 20.00 22.19
C GLU A 39 -5.58 19.98 20.73
N LEU A 40 -5.14 18.99 19.97
CA LEU A 40 -5.62 18.75 18.63
C LEU A 40 -7.12 18.45 18.60
N ALA A 41 -7.60 17.60 19.50
CA ALA A 41 -9.03 17.28 19.61
C ALA A 41 -9.86 18.51 19.96
N LEU A 42 -9.38 19.35 20.87
CA LEU A 42 -10.03 20.63 21.19
C LEU A 42 -10.10 21.53 19.94
N ARG A 43 -9.00 21.66 19.21
CA ARG A 43 -8.97 22.48 18.00
C ARG A 43 -9.91 21.99 16.90
N ILE A 44 -10.01 20.67 16.73
CA ILE A 44 -10.97 20.05 15.78
C ILE A 44 -12.41 20.40 16.15
N ARG A 45 -12.76 20.37 17.45
CA ARG A 45 -14.09 20.77 17.91
C ARG A 45 -14.38 22.24 17.65
N GLU A 46 -13.44 23.13 17.96
CA GLU A 46 -13.58 24.57 17.67
C GLU A 46 -13.87 24.82 16.18
N LEU A 47 -13.15 24.12 15.31
CA LEU A 47 -13.36 24.23 13.86
C LEU A 47 -14.73 23.67 13.44
N LYS A 48 -15.17 22.59 14.06
CA LYS A 48 -16.52 22.04 13.85
C LYS A 48 -17.59 23.05 14.27
N GLU A 49 -17.43 23.73 15.40
CA GLU A 49 -18.32 24.79 15.88
C GLU A 49 -18.32 26.02 14.97
N GLN A 50 -17.20 26.29 14.29
CA GLN A 50 -17.07 27.34 13.29
C GLN A 50 -17.69 26.97 11.93
N GLY A 51 -18.23 25.75 11.79
CA GLY A 51 -18.99 25.32 10.61
C GLY A 51 -18.26 24.37 9.66
N LEU A 52 -16.99 24.00 9.94
CA LEU A 52 -16.30 22.98 9.15
C LEU A 52 -16.88 21.59 9.46
N THR A 53 -16.91 20.72 8.47
CA THR A 53 -17.25 19.30 8.67
C THR A 53 -16.00 18.51 9.05
N TYR A 54 -16.15 17.41 9.78
CA TYR A 54 -15.01 16.56 10.14
C TYR A 54 -14.28 16.01 8.91
N ARG A 55 -14.99 15.71 7.83
CA ARG A 55 -14.41 15.21 6.57
C ARG A 55 -13.51 16.21 5.84
N GLU A 56 -13.63 17.52 6.17
CA GLU A 56 -12.76 18.59 5.65
C GLU A 56 -11.45 18.70 6.43
N MET A 57 -11.29 17.92 7.50
CA MET A 57 -10.13 17.94 8.38
C MET A 57 -9.32 16.66 8.25
N ALA A 58 -8.01 16.78 8.17
CA ALA A 58 -7.10 15.64 8.16
C ALA A 58 -5.96 15.81 9.17
N VAL A 59 -5.54 14.68 9.76
CA VAL A 59 -4.36 14.61 10.61
C VAL A 59 -3.33 13.73 9.92
N PHE A 60 -2.18 14.31 9.59
CA PHE A 60 -1.07 13.63 8.96
C PHE A 60 -0.05 13.21 9.99
N TYR A 61 0.39 11.97 9.90
CA TYR A 61 1.41 11.40 10.77
C TYR A 61 2.49 10.64 9.98
N ARG A 62 3.59 10.31 10.63
CA ARG A 62 4.68 9.55 10.00
C ARG A 62 4.65 8.07 10.33
N LEU A 63 4.41 7.72 11.61
CA LEU A 63 4.45 6.35 12.11
C LEU A 63 3.09 5.91 12.63
N GLN A 64 2.70 4.69 12.31
CA GLN A 64 1.41 4.12 12.70
C GLN A 64 1.13 4.21 14.21
N ARG A 65 2.16 4.02 15.07
CA ARG A 65 2.02 4.13 16.53
C ARG A 65 1.51 5.49 17.03
N GLN A 66 1.60 6.56 16.21
CA GLN A 66 1.06 7.87 16.56
C GLN A 66 -0.47 7.90 16.52
N VAL A 67 -1.07 7.04 15.67
CA VAL A 67 -2.53 6.89 15.57
C VAL A 67 -3.14 6.32 16.84
N ASP A 68 -2.46 5.41 17.52
CA ASP A 68 -2.99 4.75 18.71
C ASP A 68 -3.32 5.75 19.84
N VAL A 69 -2.51 6.80 19.97
CA VAL A 69 -2.74 7.88 20.95
C VAL A 69 -3.90 8.76 20.50
N LEU A 70 -3.92 9.15 19.22
CA LEU A 70 -5.02 9.95 18.64
C LEU A 70 -6.36 9.24 18.75
N ALA A 71 -6.42 7.96 18.36
CA ALA A 71 -7.62 7.15 18.39
C ALA A 71 -8.24 7.12 19.80
N LYS A 72 -7.43 6.85 20.82
CA LYS A 72 -7.88 6.84 22.23
C LYS A 72 -8.46 8.18 22.68
N VAL A 73 -7.82 9.29 22.28
CA VAL A 73 -8.30 10.62 22.63
C VAL A 73 -9.59 10.95 21.88
N PHE A 74 -9.66 10.65 20.57
CA PHE A 74 -10.83 10.91 19.75
C PHE A 74 -12.04 10.09 20.19
N GLU A 75 -11.84 8.79 20.50
CA GLU A 75 -12.88 7.93 21.08
C GLU A 75 -13.43 8.49 22.39
N ARG A 76 -12.54 8.86 23.31
CA ARG A 76 -12.93 9.45 24.60
C ARG A 76 -13.69 10.76 24.43
N GLN A 77 -13.35 11.54 23.44
CA GLN A 77 -13.95 12.84 23.16
C GLN A 77 -15.12 12.80 22.19
N GLY A 78 -15.48 11.62 21.66
CA GLY A 78 -16.60 11.44 20.72
C GLY A 78 -16.36 12.09 19.36
N ILE A 79 -15.09 12.25 18.92
CA ILE A 79 -14.75 12.77 17.61
C ILE A 79 -14.74 11.59 16.63
N PRO A 80 -15.59 11.59 15.59
CA PRO A 80 -15.57 10.55 14.59
C PRO A 80 -14.31 10.67 13.74
N TYR A 81 -13.62 9.55 13.52
CA TYR A 81 -12.41 9.49 12.72
C TYR A 81 -12.36 8.24 11.83
N GLU A 82 -11.61 8.34 10.77
CA GLU A 82 -11.27 7.22 9.88
C GLU A 82 -9.76 7.15 9.69
N VAL A 83 -9.19 5.95 9.85
CA VAL A 83 -7.76 5.74 9.65
C VAL A 83 -7.52 5.26 8.22
N SER A 84 -6.96 6.13 7.41
CA SER A 84 -6.50 5.78 6.06
C SER A 84 -5.12 5.14 6.13
N VAL A 85 -5.09 3.84 6.26
CA VAL A 85 -3.85 3.06 6.10
C VAL A 85 -3.79 2.60 4.64
N LYS A 86 -3.04 3.31 3.79
CA LYS A 86 -2.58 2.69 2.55
C LYS A 86 -1.56 1.63 2.97
N LYS A 87 -2.01 0.42 3.19
CA LYS A 87 -1.11 -0.72 3.34
C LYS A 87 -0.32 -0.81 2.04
N SER A 88 0.98 -0.63 2.11
CA SER A 88 1.87 -0.98 1.00
C SER A 88 1.69 -2.46 0.70
N LEU A 89 1.89 -2.88 -0.55
CA LEU A 89 1.97 -4.31 -0.88
C LEU A 89 2.89 -5.08 0.06
N HIS A 90 3.96 -4.43 0.52
CA HIS A 90 4.91 -5.00 1.47
C HIS A 90 4.32 -5.23 2.87
N ASP A 91 3.28 -4.48 3.26
CA ASP A 91 2.60 -4.62 4.55
C ASP A 91 1.54 -5.73 4.56
N ILE A 92 1.26 -6.33 3.39
CA ILE A 92 0.31 -7.43 3.22
C ILE A 92 1.12 -8.70 2.90
N PRO A 93 1.35 -9.59 3.87
CA PRO A 93 2.30 -10.71 3.73
C PRO A 93 2.07 -11.55 2.47
N VAL A 94 0.84 -11.94 2.18
CA VAL A 94 0.50 -12.75 1.01
C VAL A 94 0.80 -12.04 -0.31
N LEU A 95 0.61 -10.75 -0.41
CA LEU A 95 0.91 -9.97 -1.61
C LEU A 95 2.40 -9.71 -1.75
N ASN A 96 3.09 -9.41 -0.66
CA ASN A 96 4.53 -9.28 -0.63
C ASN A 96 5.22 -10.57 -1.13
N TRP A 97 4.74 -11.72 -0.67
CA TRP A 97 5.19 -13.01 -1.16
C TRP A 97 4.92 -13.17 -2.66
N PHE A 98 3.69 -12.96 -3.11
CA PHE A 98 3.32 -13.18 -4.51
C PHE A 98 4.01 -12.21 -5.47
N VAL A 99 4.23 -10.96 -5.06
CA VAL A 99 5.05 -10.01 -5.83
C VAL A 99 6.48 -10.50 -6.02
N ARG A 100 7.10 -11.14 -5.02
CA ARG A 100 8.43 -11.77 -5.16
C ARG A 100 8.41 -12.92 -6.16
N VAL A 101 7.36 -13.75 -6.15
CA VAL A 101 7.14 -14.79 -7.16
C VAL A 101 7.14 -14.17 -8.56
N LEU A 102 6.32 -13.15 -8.79
CA LEU A 102 6.20 -12.50 -10.09
C LEU A 102 7.47 -11.74 -10.52
N ARG A 103 8.21 -11.15 -9.58
CA ARG A 103 9.50 -10.50 -9.87
C ARG A 103 10.51 -11.47 -10.42
N PHE A 104 10.66 -12.62 -9.80
CA PHE A 104 11.52 -13.68 -10.32
C PHE A 104 11.05 -14.16 -11.71
N CYS A 105 9.73 -14.31 -11.92
CA CYS A 105 9.20 -14.67 -13.25
C CYS A 105 9.60 -13.67 -14.34
N VAL A 106 9.64 -12.39 -14.02
CA VAL A 106 10.02 -11.31 -14.97
C VAL A 106 11.53 -11.18 -15.13
N ASN A 107 12.27 -11.38 -14.07
CA ASN A 107 13.72 -11.26 -14.02
C ASN A 107 14.36 -12.42 -13.24
N PRO A 108 14.69 -13.55 -13.91
CA PRO A 108 15.33 -14.68 -13.25
C PRO A 108 16.71 -14.39 -12.62
N LEU A 109 17.31 -13.23 -12.94
CA LEU A 109 18.55 -12.78 -12.28
C LEU A 109 18.29 -12.20 -10.89
N ASP A 110 17.04 -11.91 -10.54
CA ASP A 110 16.64 -11.54 -9.17
C ASP A 110 16.48 -12.80 -8.28
N GLU A 111 17.61 -13.51 -8.10
CA GLU A 111 17.67 -14.72 -7.29
C GLU A 111 17.15 -14.48 -5.86
N GLN A 112 17.32 -13.27 -5.33
CA GLN A 112 16.88 -12.95 -3.96
C GLN A 112 15.37 -13.01 -3.82
N SER A 113 14.62 -12.49 -4.80
CA SER A 113 13.16 -12.62 -4.84
C SER A 113 12.74 -14.08 -4.96
N GLY A 114 13.40 -14.87 -5.81
CA GLY A 114 13.12 -16.30 -5.95
C GLY A 114 13.38 -17.09 -4.65
N ILE A 115 14.55 -16.90 -4.04
CA ILE A 115 14.91 -17.54 -2.76
C ILE A 115 13.90 -17.16 -1.67
N ALA A 116 13.55 -15.88 -1.59
CA ALA A 116 12.62 -15.39 -0.58
C ALA A 116 11.19 -15.93 -0.81
N ALA A 117 10.76 -16.14 -2.05
CA ALA A 117 9.46 -16.70 -2.36
C ALA A 117 9.38 -18.19 -2.02
N VAL A 118 10.37 -18.97 -2.43
CA VAL A 118 10.40 -20.43 -2.21
C VAL A 118 10.56 -20.78 -0.72
N ALA A 119 11.37 -20.01 0.01
CA ALA A 119 11.65 -20.22 1.43
C ALA A 119 10.78 -19.37 2.37
N ASP A 120 9.70 -18.76 1.88
CA ASP A 120 8.77 -18.02 2.73
C ASP A 120 8.15 -18.96 3.77
N LYS A 121 8.08 -18.51 5.03
CA LYS A 121 7.64 -19.36 6.14
C LYS A 121 6.14 -19.64 6.12
N GLU A 122 5.37 -18.72 5.59
CA GLU A 122 3.91 -18.76 5.57
C GLU A 122 3.37 -19.29 4.24
N PHE A 123 3.89 -18.80 3.13
CA PHE A 123 3.39 -19.05 1.78
C PHE A 123 4.35 -19.83 0.88
N GLY A 124 5.58 -20.07 1.30
CA GLY A 124 6.55 -20.85 0.54
C GLY A 124 6.33 -22.36 0.63
N GLU A 125 7.25 -23.11 0.06
CA GLU A 125 7.18 -24.58 0.08
C GLU A 125 7.42 -25.14 1.48
N PHE A 126 6.64 -26.14 1.84
CA PHE A 126 6.75 -26.77 3.15
C PHE A 126 8.13 -27.42 3.37
N GLY A 127 8.74 -27.10 4.52
CA GLY A 127 10.08 -27.64 4.86
C GLY A 127 11.24 -27.00 4.06
N MET A 128 10.97 -26.00 3.25
CA MET A 128 12.01 -25.29 2.48
C MET A 128 12.71 -24.25 3.35
N THR A 129 14.02 -24.42 3.55
CA THR A 129 14.85 -23.44 4.24
C THR A 129 15.50 -22.49 3.24
N ARG A 130 15.88 -21.28 3.69
CA ARG A 130 16.55 -20.30 2.82
C ARG A 130 17.84 -20.86 2.19
N LYS A 131 18.63 -21.62 2.94
CA LYS A 131 19.87 -22.27 2.43
C LYS A 131 19.57 -23.31 1.35
N LYS A 132 18.51 -24.10 1.53
CA LYS A 132 18.09 -25.09 0.54
C LYS A 132 17.55 -24.42 -0.72
N ALA A 133 16.70 -23.42 -0.60
CA ALA A 133 16.20 -22.65 -1.74
C ALA A 133 17.33 -21.96 -2.52
N GLU A 134 18.30 -21.37 -1.82
CA GLU A 134 19.47 -20.77 -2.43
C GLU A 134 20.29 -21.79 -3.25
N LYS A 135 20.51 -22.98 -2.71
CA LYS A 135 21.20 -24.07 -3.42
C LYS A 135 20.42 -24.50 -4.67
N ILE A 136 19.12 -24.72 -4.56
CA ILE A 136 18.24 -25.15 -5.65
C ILE A 136 18.27 -24.13 -6.80
N ILE A 137 18.16 -22.84 -6.48
CA ILE A 137 18.11 -21.77 -7.49
C ILE A 137 19.49 -21.59 -8.16
N LYS A 138 20.58 -21.57 -7.40
CA LYS A 138 21.94 -21.44 -7.94
C LYS A 138 22.33 -22.65 -8.79
N GLU A 139 21.98 -23.85 -8.39
CA GLU A 139 22.26 -25.07 -9.12
C GLU A 139 21.21 -25.38 -10.21
N LYS A 140 20.18 -24.52 -10.36
CA LYS A 140 19.09 -24.65 -11.34
C LYS A 140 18.34 -25.99 -11.27
N LYS A 141 18.13 -26.50 -10.07
CA LYS A 141 17.46 -27.78 -9.82
C LYS A 141 15.94 -27.63 -9.81
N LEU A 142 15.33 -27.53 -10.98
CA LEU A 142 13.88 -27.31 -11.13
C LEU A 142 13.04 -28.39 -10.44
N SER A 143 13.44 -29.66 -10.57
CA SER A 143 12.69 -30.80 -9.99
C SER A 143 12.68 -30.85 -8.46
N GLU A 144 13.48 -30.04 -7.76
CA GLU A 144 13.53 -30.01 -6.32
C GLU A 144 12.59 -28.96 -5.69
N SER A 145 11.91 -28.14 -6.50
CA SER A 145 10.98 -27.11 -6.04
C SER A 145 9.91 -26.83 -7.10
N LEU A 146 8.66 -27.12 -6.79
CA LEU A 146 7.51 -26.87 -7.65
C LEU A 146 7.36 -25.38 -7.95
N LEU A 147 7.46 -24.53 -6.93
CA LEU A 147 7.32 -23.10 -7.09
C LEU A 147 8.45 -22.52 -7.97
N TYR A 148 9.68 -23.00 -7.80
CA TYR A 148 10.80 -22.57 -8.63
C TYR A 148 10.62 -22.99 -10.11
N GLU A 149 10.14 -24.21 -10.36
CA GLU A 149 9.78 -24.68 -11.70
C GLU A 149 8.71 -23.80 -12.33
N GLN A 150 7.61 -23.53 -11.60
CA GLN A 150 6.53 -22.65 -12.06
C GLN A 150 7.03 -21.23 -12.35
N MET A 151 7.81 -20.64 -11.44
CA MET A 151 8.37 -19.30 -11.65
C MET A 151 9.23 -19.24 -12.92
N THR A 152 10.05 -20.25 -13.16
CA THR A 152 10.95 -20.32 -14.34
C THR A 152 10.16 -20.51 -15.65
N GLY A 153 9.11 -21.32 -15.62
CA GLY A 153 8.26 -21.61 -16.77
C GLY A 153 7.19 -20.56 -17.09
N PHE A 154 6.91 -19.65 -16.19
CA PHE A 154 5.76 -18.75 -16.28
C PHE A 154 5.71 -17.93 -17.58
N GLN A 155 6.82 -17.40 -18.05
CA GLN A 155 6.82 -16.56 -19.24
C GLN A 155 6.50 -17.36 -20.52
N ALA A 156 7.00 -18.57 -20.64
CA ALA A 156 6.66 -19.47 -21.75
C ALA A 156 5.18 -19.86 -21.67
N TRP A 157 4.72 -20.23 -20.46
CA TRP A 157 3.33 -20.58 -20.24
C TRP A 157 2.36 -19.43 -20.60
N VAL A 158 2.69 -18.17 -20.29
CA VAL A 158 1.87 -17.00 -20.67
C VAL A 158 1.75 -16.90 -22.19
N VAL A 159 2.85 -17.10 -22.94
CA VAL A 159 2.83 -17.05 -24.41
C VAL A 159 1.89 -18.10 -24.97
N ASP A 160 1.91 -19.31 -24.42
CA ASP A 160 1.12 -20.44 -24.90
C ASP A 160 -0.36 -20.35 -24.49
N ASN A 161 -0.65 -19.72 -23.37
CA ASN A 161 -2.00 -19.76 -22.76
C ASN A 161 -2.78 -18.46 -22.82
N PHE A 162 -2.15 -17.31 -23.10
CA PHE A 162 -2.86 -16.02 -23.19
C PHE A 162 -3.17 -15.65 -24.62
N GLY A 163 -4.44 -15.83 -25.03
CA GLY A 163 -4.94 -15.40 -26.34
C GLY A 163 -5.52 -13.99 -26.33
N LYS A 164 -5.65 -13.38 -27.51
CA LYS A 164 -6.18 -12.03 -27.72
C LYS A 164 -7.65 -11.84 -27.28
N PHE A 165 -8.43 -12.91 -27.20
CA PHE A 165 -9.88 -12.88 -26.96
C PHE A 165 -10.31 -13.55 -25.66
N MET A 166 -9.45 -13.55 -24.64
CA MET A 166 -9.82 -14.09 -23.33
C MET A 166 -10.83 -13.18 -22.63
N LYS A 167 -11.84 -13.81 -22.00
CA LYS A 167 -12.84 -13.10 -21.19
C LYS A 167 -12.22 -12.50 -19.93
N GLU A 168 -12.83 -11.44 -19.44
CA GLU A 168 -12.50 -10.89 -18.12
C GLU A 168 -12.64 -11.96 -17.04
N GLY A 169 -11.68 -12.05 -16.13
CA GLY A 169 -11.62 -13.06 -15.07
C GLY A 169 -10.97 -14.39 -15.47
N GLU A 170 -10.84 -14.68 -16.76
CA GLU A 170 -10.25 -15.95 -17.22
C GLU A 170 -8.73 -16.00 -17.03
N LYS A 171 -8.05 -14.87 -17.27
CA LYS A 171 -6.60 -14.76 -17.08
C LYS A 171 -6.21 -14.90 -15.60
N GLU A 172 -6.95 -14.23 -14.74
CA GLU A 172 -6.77 -14.28 -13.29
C GLU A 172 -6.89 -15.71 -12.77
N GLN A 173 -7.94 -16.40 -13.23
CA GLN A 173 -8.18 -17.79 -12.83
C GLN A 173 -7.05 -18.71 -13.33
N LYS A 174 -6.60 -18.55 -14.58
CA LYS A 174 -5.48 -19.33 -15.13
C LYS A 174 -4.17 -19.10 -14.38
N ILE A 175 -3.84 -17.85 -14.01
CA ILE A 175 -2.65 -17.57 -13.21
C ILE A 175 -2.78 -18.21 -11.82
N PHE A 176 -3.97 -18.10 -11.21
CA PHE A 176 -4.24 -18.67 -9.89
C PHE A 176 -4.05 -20.20 -9.89
N GLU A 177 -4.50 -20.86 -10.96
CA GLU A 177 -4.35 -22.31 -11.14
C GLU A 177 -2.91 -22.70 -11.48
N TYR A 178 -2.24 -21.97 -12.35
CA TYR A 178 -0.86 -22.23 -12.76
C TYR A 178 0.10 -22.28 -11.57
N PHE A 179 -0.02 -21.32 -10.65
CA PHE A 179 0.81 -21.29 -9.45
C PHE A 179 0.29 -22.18 -8.31
N HIS A 180 -0.73 -22.98 -8.54
CA HIS A 180 -1.36 -23.83 -7.49
C HIS A 180 -1.63 -23.04 -6.20
N LEU A 181 -2.09 -21.79 -6.32
CA LEU A 181 -2.19 -20.86 -5.18
C LEU A 181 -3.06 -21.37 -4.04
N LYS A 182 -4.02 -22.27 -4.30
CA LYS A 182 -4.80 -22.94 -3.25
C LYS A 182 -3.92 -23.69 -2.25
N GLU A 183 -2.88 -24.35 -2.76
CA GLU A 183 -1.99 -25.17 -1.94
C GLU A 183 -1.03 -24.30 -1.14
N PHE A 184 -0.46 -23.27 -1.77
CA PHE A 184 0.44 -22.31 -1.11
C PHE A 184 -0.27 -21.45 -0.07
N LEU A 185 -1.53 -21.05 -0.30
CA LEU A 185 -2.31 -20.26 0.64
C LEU A 185 -2.81 -21.07 1.85
N ARG A 186 -2.57 -22.38 1.89
CA ARG A 186 -2.87 -23.29 3.00
C ARG A 186 -4.27 -23.12 3.58
N PRO A 187 -5.26 -23.94 3.13
CA PRO A 187 -6.68 -23.83 3.51
C PRO A 187 -6.97 -23.87 5.01
N THR A 188 -6.03 -24.42 5.81
CA THR A 188 -6.15 -24.55 7.27
C THR A 188 -5.77 -23.28 8.06
N VAL A 189 -5.24 -22.26 7.39
CA VAL A 189 -4.91 -20.97 8.02
C VAL A 189 -6.17 -20.14 8.19
N GLU A 190 -6.39 -19.53 9.36
CA GLU A 190 -7.56 -18.67 9.65
C GLU A 190 -7.77 -17.57 8.61
N SER A 191 -6.70 -17.02 8.08
CA SER A 191 -6.72 -15.97 7.05
C SER A 191 -6.86 -16.48 5.61
N TYR A 192 -7.07 -17.78 5.36
CA TYR A 192 -7.10 -18.34 4.01
C TYR A 192 -8.06 -17.64 3.06
N THR A 193 -9.33 -17.49 3.47
CA THR A 193 -10.36 -16.85 2.65
C THR A 193 -10.01 -15.40 2.32
N GLU A 194 -9.44 -14.69 3.28
CA GLU A 194 -8.98 -13.33 3.12
C GLU A 194 -7.77 -13.24 2.18
N ASN A 195 -6.80 -14.15 2.33
CA ASN A 195 -5.62 -14.23 1.45
C ASN A 195 -6.02 -14.54 0.00
N VAL A 196 -6.95 -15.46 -0.22
CA VAL A 196 -7.50 -15.76 -1.55
C VAL A 196 -8.18 -14.52 -2.15
N LYS A 197 -8.97 -13.78 -1.37
CA LYS A 197 -9.63 -12.54 -1.81
C LYS A 197 -8.60 -11.48 -2.21
N LYS A 198 -7.55 -11.29 -1.40
CA LYS A 198 -6.46 -10.34 -1.68
C LYS A 198 -5.71 -10.71 -2.96
N ILE A 199 -5.34 -11.97 -3.14
CA ILE A 199 -4.66 -12.44 -4.37
C ILE A 199 -5.56 -12.26 -5.60
N LYS A 200 -6.84 -12.61 -5.52
CA LYS A 200 -7.76 -12.44 -6.65
C LYS A 200 -7.94 -10.97 -7.02
N SER A 201 -8.09 -10.09 -6.05
CA SER A 201 -8.15 -8.64 -6.28
C SER A 201 -6.86 -8.11 -6.94
N PHE A 202 -5.71 -8.55 -6.45
CA PHE A 202 -4.41 -8.23 -7.04
C PHE A 202 -4.30 -8.71 -8.49
N LEU A 203 -4.66 -9.97 -8.77
CA LEU A 203 -4.63 -10.53 -10.12
C LEU A 203 -5.57 -9.79 -11.08
N LYS A 204 -6.76 -9.38 -10.62
CA LYS A 204 -7.68 -8.57 -11.41
C LYS A 204 -7.03 -7.25 -11.84
N GLN A 205 -6.42 -6.52 -10.92
CA GLN A 205 -5.73 -5.27 -11.23
C GLN A 205 -4.54 -5.50 -12.17
N LEU A 206 -3.74 -6.53 -11.91
CA LEU A 206 -2.61 -6.92 -12.76
C LEU A 206 -3.06 -7.26 -14.18
N CYS A 207 -4.07 -8.09 -14.34
CA CYS A 207 -4.55 -8.49 -15.67
C CYS A 207 -5.24 -7.33 -16.42
N SER A 208 -5.92 -6.45 -15.72
CA SER A 208 -6.49 -5.23 -16.29
C SER A 208 -5.40 -4.29 -16.80
N TYR A 209 -4.33 -4.09 -16.03
CA TYR A 209 -3.19 -3.25 -16.43
C TYR A 209 -2.40 -3.84 -17.59
N CYS A 210 -2.07 -5.14 -17.53
CA CYS A 210 -1.22 -5.79 -18.54
C CYS A 210 -1.91 -5.99 -19.88
N GLY A 211 -3.24 -6.01 -19.93
CA GLY A 211 -3.98 -6.19 -21.19
C GLY A 211 -3.68 -7.50 -21.90
N SER A 212 -3.80 -7.49 -23.24
CA SER A 212 -3.67 -8.71 -24.07
C SER A 212 -2.44 -8.70 -25.02
N ILE A 213 -1.83 -7.55 -25.28
CA ILE A 213 -0.88 -7.40 -26.39
C ILE A 213 0.55 -7.69 -25.97
N ASP A 214 0.99 -7.18 -24.83
CA ASP A 214 2.33 -7.44 -24.27
C ASP A 214 2.24 -7.62 -22.77
N PHE A 215 1.70 -8.74 -22.34
CA PHE A 215 1.58 -9.05 -20.92
C PHE A 215 2.93 -9.03 -20.20
N ARG A 216 3.99 -9.47 -20.84
CA ARG A 216 5.34 -9.58 -20.25
C ARG A 216 5.97 -8.22 -19.98
N GLY A 217 5.91 -7.30 -20.97
CA GLY A 217 6.44 -5.95 -20.82
C GLY A 217 5.67 -5.17 -19.77
N HIS A 218 4.36 -5.19 -19.86
CA HIS A 218 3.47 -4.52 -18.91
C HIS A 218 3.53 -5.12 -17.49
N LEU A 219 3.77 -6.43 -17.34
CA LEU A 219 3.97 -7.05 -16.02
C LEU A 219 5.15 -6.43 -15.29
N ARG A 220 6.27 -6.19 -16.01
CA ARG A 220 7.43 -5.50 -15.41
C ARG A 220 7.10 -4.09 -14.98
N GLU A 221 6.41 -3.34 -15.83
CA GLU A 221 5.98 -1.97 -15.51
C GLU A 221 5.02 -1.95 -14.32
N PHE A 222 4.05 -2.87 -14.30
CA PHE A 222 3.10 -3.01 -13.19
C PHE A 222 3.81 -3.27 -11.87
N LEU A 223 4.75 -4.21 -11.83
CA LEU A 223 5.49 -4.55 -10.61
C LEU A 223 6.37 -3.38 -10.11
N ASN A 224 6.89 -2.57 -11.02
CA ASN A 224 7.66 -1.38 -10.68
C ASN A 224 6.76 -0.24 -10.20
N SER A 225 5.58 -0.06 -10.80
CA SER A 225 4.64 0.98 -10.42
C SER A 225 3.92 0.69 -9.11
N SER A 226 3.59 -0.56 -8.83
CA SER A 226 2.87 -0.98 -7.63
C SER A 226 3.66 -0.73 -6.34
N GLU A 227 4.98 -0.71 -6.40
CA GLU A 227 5.83 -0.35 -5.27
C GLU A 227 5.75 1.14 -4.91
N LEU A 228 5.59 2.00 -5.92
CA LEU A 228 5.58 3.45 -5.73
C LEU A 228 4.20 3.98 -5.30
N TYR A 229 3.11 3.36 -5.70
CA TYR A 229 1.77 3.95 -5.58
C TYR A 229 0.80 3.17 -4.68
N GLY A 230 1.19 2.02 -4.15
CA GLY A 230 0.30 1.14 -3.39
C GLY A 230 -0.90 0.71 -4.24
N LEU A 231 -1.14 -0.57 -4.39
CA LEU A 231 -2.34 -1.04 -5.07
C LEU A 231 -3.58 -0.58 -4.31
N LYS A 232 -4.57 -0.06 -5.02
CA LYS A 232 -5.91 0.14 -4.49
C LYS A 232 -6.49 -1.27 -4.24
N MET A 233 -6.32 -1.76 -3.03
CA MET A 233 -6.90 -3.04 -2.64
C MET A 233 -8.30 -2.80 -2.12
N GLU A 234 -9.30 -3.43 -2.74
CA GLU A 234 -10.60 -3.65 -2.11
C GLU A 234 -10.43 -4.68 -0.97
N ALA A 235 -9.78 -4.28 0.08
CA ALA A 235 -9.88 -4.99 1.34
C ALA A 235 -11.24 -4.63 1.95
N GLY A 236 -11.97 -5.58 2.49
CA GLY A 236 -13.31 -5.39 3.03
C GLY A 236 -13.45 -4.45 4.25
N GLU A 237 -12.50 -3.58 4.47
CA GLU A 237 -12.58 -2.34 5.25
C GLU A 237 -12.80 -1.24 4.23
N LYS A 238 -13.93 -0.52 4.35
CA LYS A 238 -14.39 0.52 3.43
C LYS A 238 -13.24 1.42 2.99
N GLU A 239 -12.96 1.40 1.67
CA GLU A 239 -11.97 2.28 1.07
C GLU A 239 -12.30 3.75 1.36
N VAL A 240 -11.44 4.38 2.13
CA VAL A 240 -11.38 5.83 2.16
C VAL A 240 -10.36 6.22 1.09
N GLY A 241 -10.83 6.61 -0.09
CA GLY A 241 -9.95 7.14 -1.14
C GLY A 241 -10.14 6.68 -2.59
N ALA A 242 -11.04 5.73 -2.89
CA ALA A 242 -11.57 5.59 -4.25
C ALA A 242 -12.60 6.70 -4.47
N GLU A 243 -12.70 7.25 -5.66
CA GLU A 243 -13.65 8.29 -6.10
C GLU A 243 -15.09 8.04 -5.63
N MET A 244 -15.29 8.03 -4.31
CA MET A 244 -16.62 8.21 -3.73
C MET A 244 -17.00 9.66 -3.97
N ASN A 245 -18.19 9.89 -4.49
CA ASN A 245 -18.76 11.22 -4.48
C ASN A 245 -18.52 11.83 -3.09
N PRO A 246 -18.05 13.09 -3.02
CA PRO A 246 -17.79 13.75 -1.73
C PRO A 246 -18.96 13.68 -0.76
N GLU A 247 -20.17 13.50 -1.26
CA GLU A 247 -21.43 13.40 -0.50
C GLU A 247 -21.61 12.03 0.20
N ASP A 248 -20.97 10.97 -0.28
CA ASP A 248 -21.07 9.61 0.28
C ASP A 248 -20.05 9.32 1.40
N ARG A 249 -19.11 10.24 1.68
CA ARG A 249 -18.12 10.10 2.75
C ARG A 249 -18.78 10.35 4.10
N LYS A 250 -18.49 9.48 5.06
CA LYS A 250 -18.86 9.74 6.46
C LYS A 250 -18.24 11.06 6.93
N ASP A 251 -18.97 11.82 7.74
CA ASP A 251 -18.44 13.02 8.39
C ASP A 251 -17.48 12.60 9.52
N ALA A 252 -16.22 12.35 9.17
CA ALA A 252 -15.16 11.87 10.07
C ALA A 252 -13.81 12.48 9.72
N VAL A 253 -12.99 12.77 10.75
CA VAL A 253 -11.62 13.28 10.59
C VAL A 253 -10.75 12.21 9.95
N GLN A 254 -9.98 12.58 8.93
CA GLN A 254 -9.12 11.66 8.20
C GLN A 254 -7.76 11.55 8.87
N LEU A 255 -7.43 10.40 9.45
CA LEU A 255 -6.11 10.10 10.00
C LEU A 255 -5.29 9.33 8.96
N MET A 256 -4.19 9.90 8.46
CA MET A 256 -3.42 9.27 7.39
C MET A 256 -1.94 9.58 7.44
N THR A 257 -1.14 8.69 6.84
CA THR A 257 0.29 8.97 6.68
C THR A 257 0.50 10.05 5.61
N LEU A 258 1.65 10.78 5.69
CA LEU A 258 2.06 11.72 4.64
C LEU A 258 2.09 11.09 3.24
N HIS A 259 2.42 9.79 3.13
CA HIS A 259 2.38 9.08 1.84
C HIS A 259 0.95 8.80 1.36
N ALA A 260 0.05 8.49 2.30
CA ALA A 260 -1.35 8.22 1.96
C ALA A 260 -2.09 9.47 1.51
N SER A 261 -1.64 10.67 1.93
CA SER A 261 -2.28 11.94 1.59
C SER A 261 -1.95 12.45 0.18
N LYS A 262 -1.01 11.81 -0.53
CA LYS A 262 -0.63 12.26 -1.88
C LYS A 262 -1.82 12.26 -2.83
N GLY A 263 -2.12 13.44 -3.41
CA GLY A 263 -3.24 13.64 -4.34
C GLY A 263 -4.59 13.90 -3.66
N LEU A 264 -4.63 14.02 -2.33
CA LEU A 264 -5.82 14.42 -1.58
C LEU A 264 -5.72 15.88 -1.14
N GLU A 265 -6.86 16.53 -1.01
CA GLU A 265 -6.97 17.93 -0.55
C GLU A 265 -7.95 18.00 0.62
N PHE A 266 -7.62 18.82 1.63
CA PHE A 266 -8.44 19.07 2.81
C PHE A 266 -8.40 20.58 3.12
N ASP A 267 -9.49 21.10 3.71
CA ASP A 267 -9.54 22.50 4.10
C ASP A 267 -8.64 22.79 5.30
N THR A 268 -8.55 21.84 6.24
CA THR A 268 -7.65 21.95 7.38
C THR A 268 -6.80 20.70 7.52
N VAL A 269 -5.50 20.90 7.66
CA VAL A 269 -4.53 19.81 7.85
C VAL A 269 -3.73 20.06 9.12
N PHE A 270 -3.66 19.03 9.95
CA PHE A 270 -2.77 18.97 11.11
C PHE A 270 -1.63 18.00 10.82
N LEU A 271 -0.40 18.42 11.06
CA LEU A 271 0.77 17.57 10.95
C LEU A 271 1.35 17.35 12.34
N ILE A 272 1.33 16.12 12.83
CA ILE A 272 1.73 15.78 14.19
C ILE A 272 3.10 15.11 14.26
N GLY A 273 3.74 15.19 15.43
CA GLY A 273 5.01 14.54 15.71
C GLY A 273 6.14 15.07 14.83
N VAL A 274 6.17 16.37 14.55
CA VAL A 274 7.25 17.02 13.79
C VAL A 274 8.48 17.19 14.70
N ASN A 275 9.15 16.07 14.97
CA ASN A 275 10.32 16.01 15.84
C ASN A 275 11.54 15.50 15.07
N PRO A 276 12.76 15.93 15.43
CA PRO A 276 13.99 15.38 14.85
C PRO A 276 14.01 13.85 14.97
N GLY A 277 14.32 13.17 13.87
CA GLY A 277 14.31 11.71 13.78
C GLY A 277 12.97 11.08 13.37
N LEU A 278 11.88 11.85 13.34
CA LEU A 278 10.58 11.45 12.77
C LEU A 278 10.29 12.23 11.50
N ILE A 279 10.36 13.55 11.55
CA ILE A 279 10.19 14.44 10.40
C ILE A 279 11.24 15.57 10.54
N PRO A 280 12.34 15.56 9.75
CA PRO A 280 12.76 14.52 8.80
C PRO A 280 13.25 13.25 9.49
N LEU A 281 13.15 12.12 8.77
CA LEU A 281 13.75 10.87 9.21
C LEU A 281 15.27 10.96 9.04
N HIS A 282 16.03 10.83 10.13
CA HIS A 282 17.45 10.68 9.98
C HIS A 282 17.76 9.28 9.42
N SER A 283 18.29 9.21 8.19
CA SER A 283 18.92 7.98 7.73
C SER A 283 20.13 7.72 8.61
N LYS A 284 20.17 6.59 9.28
CA LYS A 284 21.44 6.09 9.81
C LYS A 284 22.30 5.74 8.60
N ASN A 285 23.33 6.59 8.33
CA ASN A 285 24.43 6.20 7.46
C ASN A 285 25.12 4.96 8.01
#